data_ac7e92e812347bb24ee04216fb1ff4f7
#
_entry.id   ac7e92e812347bb24ee04216fb1ff4f7
#
_cell.length_a   1.000
_cell.length_b   1.000
_cell.length_c   1.000
_cell.angle_alpha   90.00
_cell.angle_beta   90.00
_cell.angle_gamma   90.00
#
_symmetry.space_group_name_H-M   'P 1'
#
loop_
_entity.id
_entity.type
_entity.pdbx_description
1 polymer ?
#
loop_
_entity_poly.entity_id
_entity_poly.type
_entity_poly.pdbx_seq_one_letter_code
_entity_poly.pdbx_strand_id
1 'polypeptide(L)'
;MSIGLIGTKIGMTREFLKSGQSVPVTVIKVEKGRVLDVITKEKRGYSAVKLGFFKLKNSKLTNQMKGYFSKKNTEPKKVLKEFRVENHNEYKEGNELGLEIFKDKRFLDIRSKTIGKGFAGVMKRWNFGGLRASHGVSVSHRSHGSTGQRQDPGKVFKGKKMAGHMGDKFRTMLNLEIVKSDLENDLLYLRGSIPGSKNSTVLIREAVKEVTRKTINEKYEDKLKKAQAAXX
;
A
#
# COMPACT_ATOMS: atom_id res chain seq x y z
N MET A 1 4.85 15.34 -6.25
CA MET A 1 3.71 14.70 -5.58
C MET A 1 2.63 14.39 -6.60
N SER A 2 1.99 13.26 -6.46
CA SER A 2 1.10 12.78 -7.48
C SER A 2 -0.14 12.13 -6.88
N ILE A 3 -1.14 12.00 -7.74
CA ILE A 3 -2.40 11.37 -7.37
C ILE A 3 -2.17 9.87 -7.15
N GLY A 4 -2.98 9.27 -6.30
CA GLY A 4 -2.94 7.84 -6.08
C GLY A 4 -4.32 7.23 -6.14
N LEU A 5 -4.36 5.91 -5.98
CA LEU A 5 -5.62 5.17 -5.96
C LEU A 5 -5.60 4.19 -4.81
N ILE A 6 -6.75 3.65 -4.51
CA ILE A 6 -6.89 2.62 -3.50
C ILE A 6 -7.38 1.36 -4.18
N GLY A 7 -6.88 0.23 -3.70
CA GLY A 7 -7.30 -1.06 -4.23
C GLY A 7 -7.38 -2.10 -3.15
N THR A 8 -7.75 -3.30 -3.58
CA THR A 8 -7.88 -4.46 -2.71
C THR A 8 -6.91 -5.54 -3.16
N LYS A 9 -6.14 -6.06 -2.22
CA LYS A 9 -5.20 -7.14 -2.52
C LYS A 9 -6.00 -8.42 -2.74
N ILE A 10 -5.91 -8.95 -3.96
CA ILE A 10 -6.61 -10.18 -4.30
C ILE A 10 -5.81 -11.40 -3.84
N GLY A 11 -4.50 -11.36 -4.01
CA GLY A 11 -3.65 -12.46 -3.63
C GLY A 11 -2.43 -12.52 -4.50
N MET A 12 -1.67 -13.59 -4.38
CA MET A 12 -0.48 -13.79 -5.20
C MET A 12 -0.67 -14.94 -6.15
N THR A 13 -0.04 -14.84 -7.31
CA THR A 13 -0.06 -15.87 -8.29
C THR A 13 1.24 -15.81 -9.10
N ARG A 14 1.31 -16.58 -10.16
CA ARG A 14 2.40 -16.51 -11.10
C ARG A 14 1.90 -16.01 -12.43
N GLU A 15 2.69 -15.17 -13.06
CA GLU A 15 2.39 -14.68 -14.39
C GLU A 15 3.45 -15.21 -15.34
N PHE A 16 3.02 -15.78 -16.46
CA PHE A 16 3.94 -16.27 -17.47
C PHE A 16 4.12 -15.21 -18.53
N LEU A 17 5.37 -14.82 -18.75
CA LEU A 17 5.70 -13.80 -19.72
C LEU A 17 5.80 -14.41 -21.11
N LYS A 18 5.81 -13.55 -22.12
CA LYS A 18 5.95 -13.99 -23.50
C LYS A 18 7.25 -14.77 -23.72
N SER A 19 8.26 -14.50 -22.91
CA SER A 19 9.53 -15.21 -22.97
C SER A 19 9.45 -16.63 -22.44
N GLY A 20 8.34 -17.01 -21.81
CA GLY A 20 8.20 -18.30 -21.12
C GLY A 20 8.62 -18.25 -19.68
N GLN A 21 9.22 -17.18 -19.25
CA GLN A 21 9.64 -17.01 -17.87
C GLN A 21 8.43 -16.76 -16.97
N SER A 22 8.46 -17.35 -15.78
CA SER A 22 7.37 -17.13 -14.83
C SER A 22 7.87 -16.21 -13.71
N VAL A 23 7.01 -15.29 -13.29
CA VAL A 23 7.35 -14.37 -12.19
C VAL A 23 6.23 -14.39 -11.17
N PRO A 24 6.58 -14.32 -9.87
CA PRO A 24 5.54 -14.19 -8.85
C PRO A 24 4.99 -12.78 -8.85
N VAL A 25 3.68 -12.66 -8.79
CA VAL A 25 3.03 -11.35 -8.81
C VAL A 25 1.97 -11.29 -7.73
N THR A 26 1.72 -10.07 -7.25
CA THR A 26 0.56 -9.77 -6.43
C THR A 26 -0.47 -9.10 -7.31
N VAL A 27 -1.71 -9.55 -7.20
CA VAL A 27 -2.82 -9.01 -7.99
C VAL A 27 -3.62 -8.08 -7.10
N ILE A 28 -3.86 -6.87 -7.60
CA ILE A 28 -4.64 -5.86 -6.89
C ILE A 28 -5.83 -5.47 -7.76
N LYS A 29 -7.01 -5.48 -7.16
CA LYS A 29 -8.20 -4.91 -7.79
C LYS A 29 -8.22 -3.43 -7.48
N VAL A 30 -8.05 -2.61 -8.49
CA VAL A 30 -7.95 -1.16 -8.30
C VAL A 30 -9.34 -0.55 -8.35
N GLU A 31 -9.66 0.24 -7.34
CA GLU A 31 -10.96 0.92 -7.28
C GLU A 31 -10.89 2.24 -8.01
N LYS A 32 -11.98 2.60 -8.66
CA LYS A 32 -12.08 3.92 -9.26
C LYS A 32 -12.31 4.96 -8.16
N GLY A 33 -11.62 6.08 -8.29
CA GLY A 33 -11.75 7.18 -7.34
C GLY A 33 -12.57 8.31 -7.95
N ARG A 34 -13.60 8.72 -7.23
CA ARG A 34 -14.42 9.85 -7.65
C ARG A 34 -13.83 11.13 -7.09
N VAL A 35 -13.58 12.11 -7.93
CA VAL A 35 -13.06 13.40 -7.48
C VAL A 35 -14.19 14.12 -6.75
N LEU A 36 -14.03 14.30 -5.45
CA LEU A 36 -15.03 14.96 -4.62
C LEU A 36 -14.72 16.43 -4.41
N ASP A 37 -13.45 16.78 -4.38
CA ASP A 37 -13.06 18.17 -4.11
C ASP A 37 -11.71 18.42 -4.73
N VAL A 38 -11.55 19.62 -5.28
CA VAL A 38 -10.26 20.11 -5.76
C VAL A 38 -9.87 21.25 -4.87
N ILE A 39 -8.83 21.03 -4.08
CA ILE A 39 -8.41 21.97 -3.05
C ILE A 39 -7.32 22.86 -3.63
N THR A 40 -7.53 24.16 -3.58
CA THR A 40 -6.60 25.11 -4.14
C THR A 40 -5.78 25.78 -3.03
N LYS A 41 -4.62 26.25 -3.42
CA LYS A 41 -3.74 26.94 -2.47
C LYS A 41 -4.37 28.24 -1.96
N GLU A 42 -5.15 28.90 -2.81
CA GLU A 42 -5.81 30.15 -2.43
C GLU A 42 -6.85 29.94 -1.35
N LYS A 43 -7.57 28.82 -1.40
CA LYS A 43 -8.65 28.57 -0.46
C LYS A 43 -8.18 27.93 0.83
N ARG A 44 -7.24 27.00 0.76
CA ARG A 44 -6.84 26.23 1.92
C ARG A 44 -5.36 26.25 2.23
N GLY A 45 -4.58 26.95 1.45
CA GLY A 45 -3.14 27.05 1.68
C GLY A 45 -2.33 25.91 1.13
N TYR A 46 -2.98 24.95 0.47
CA TYR A 46 -2.27 23.84 -0.18
C TYR A 46 -3.10 23.34 -1.36
N SER A 47 -2.43 22.63 -2.25
CA SER A 47 -3.06 22.11 -3.46
C SER A 47 -3.22 20.61 -3.32
N ALA A 48 -4.46 20.13 -3.48
CA ALA A 48 -4.74 18.70 -3.31
C ALA A 48 -6.02 18.33 -4.03
N VAL A 49 -6.22 17.04 -4.20
CA VAL A 49 -7.45 16.48 -4.77
C VAL A 49 -7.97 15.44 -3.80
N LYS A 50 -9.24 15.53 -3.48
CA LYS A 50 -9.89 14.58 -2.58
C LYS A 50 -10.65 13.57 -3.40
N LEU A 51 -10.34 12.30 -3.20
CA LEU A 51 -10.99 11.20 -3.91
C LEU A 51 -11.80 10.35 -2.95
N GLY A 52 -12.92 9.82 -3.45
CA GLY A 52 -13.72 8.86 -2.70
C GLY A 52 -13.69 7.50 -3.36
N PHE A 53 -13.56 6.46 -2.54
CA PHE A 53 -13.43 5.08 -3.00
C PHE A 53 -14.43 4.19 -2.29
N PHE A 54 -14.84 3.12 -2.94
CA PHE A 54 -15.74 2.10 -2.45
C PHE A 54 -17.13 2.66 -2.16
N LYS A 55 -18.13 1.96 -2.64
CA LYS A 55 -19.51 2.35 -2.37
C LYS A 55 -19.87 2.06 -0.92
N LEU A 56 -20.72 2.89 -0.37
CA LEU A 56 -21.20 2.74 0.99
C LEU A 56 -22.72 2.85 1.00
N LYS A 57 -23.37 1.98 1.75
CA LYS A 57 -24.82 2.01 1.84
C LYS A 57 -25.28 3.24 2.63
N ASN A 58 -26.38 3.84 2.19
CA ASN A 58 -26.94 5.02 2.86
C ASN A 58 -27.22 4.78 4.34
N SER A 59 -27.61 3.56 4.68
CA SER A 59 -27.95 3.23 6.07
C SER A 59 -26.76 3.35 7.01
N LYS A 60 -25.55 3.33 6.48
CA LYS A 60 -24.36 3.42 7.31
C LYS A 60 -23.80 4.84 7.39
N LEU A 61 -24.49 5.81 6.84
CA LEU A 61 -24.02 7.19 6.82
C LEU A 61 -24.64 7.99 7.97
N THR A 62 -23.84 8.89 8.53
CA THR A 62 -24.38 9.92 9.39
C THR A 62 -25.10 10.95 8.56
N ASN A 63 -25.97 11.74 9.20
CA ASN A 63 -26.67 12.78 8.47
C ASN A 63 -25.72 13.83 7.88
N GLN A 64 -24.63 14.09 8.58
CA GLN A 64 -23.63 15.02 8.09
C GLN A 64 -23.00 14.54 6.80
N MET A 65 -22.68 13.27 6.73
CA MET A 65 -22.06 12.70 5.53
C MET A 65 -23.07 12.58 4.39
N LYS A 66 -24.34 12.29 4.71
CA LYS A 66 -25.37 12.29 3.68
C LYS A 66 -25.46 13.66 3.01
N GLY A 67 -25.44 14.71 3.80
CA GLY A 67 -25.47 16.07 3.27
C GLY A 67 -24.24 16.37 2.43
N TYR A 68 -23.07 15.92 2.88
CA TYR A 68 -21.84 16.14 2.15
C TYR A 68 -21.90 15.51 0.75
N PHE A 69 -22.32 14.24 0.65
CA PHE A 69 -22.36 13.56 -0.64
C PHE A 69 -23.47 14.12 -1.54
N SER A 70 -24.57 14.55 -0.95
CA SER A 70 -25.63 15.20 -1.74
C SER A 70 -25.13 16.51 -2.34
N LYS A 71 -24.39 17.27 -1.57
CA LYS A 71 -23.84 18.53 -2.04
C LYS A 71 -22.86 18.31 -3.18
N LYS A 72 -22.11 17.20 -3.13
CA LYS A 72 -21.14 16.87 -4.17
C LYS A 72 -21.77 16.12 -5.34
N ASN A 73 -23.07 15.85 -5.30
CA ASN A 73 -23.76 15.09 -6.35
C ASN A 73 -23.13 13.75 -6.63
N THR A 74 -22.79 13.05 -5.57
CA THR A 74 -22.13 11.77 -5.72
C THR A 74 -22.73 10.74 -4.78
N GLU A 75 -22.58 9.48 -5.15
CA GLU A 75 -23.00 8.40 -4.26
C GLU A 75 -22.09 8.33 -3.05
N PRO A 76 -22.57 7.80 -1.93
CA PRO A 76 -21.72 7.70 -0.74
C PRO A 76 -20.49 6.85 -0.98
N LYS A 77 -19.38 7.28 -0.40
CA LYS A 77 -18.11 6.58 -0.50
C LYS A 77 -17.61 6.21 0.88
N LYS A 78 -17.02 5.02 0.97
CA LYS A 78 -16.56 4.49 2.23
C LYS A 78 -15.24 5.11 2.68
N VAL A 79 -14.33 5.39 1.75
CA VAL A 79 -13.01 5.92 2.05
C VAL A 79 -12.80 7.22 1.32
N LEU A 80 -12.39 8.24 2.06
CA LEU A 80 -12.05 9.54 1.50
C LEU A 80 -10.56 9.78 1.71
N LYS A 81 -9.86 10.19 0.66
CA LYS A 81 -8.43 10.39 0.75
C LYS A 81 -8.02 11.62 -0.04
N GLU A 82 -7.20 12.49 0.57
CA GLU A 82 -6.62 13.63 -0.11
C GLU A 82 -5.23 13.28 -0.63
N PHE A 83 -4.97 13.68 -1.86
CA PHE A 83 -3.66 13.53 -2.46
C PHE A 83 -3.12 14.90 -2.81
N ARG A 84 -1.95 15.23 -2.31
CA ARG A 84 -1.28 16.46 -2.68
C ARG A 84 -0.85 16.38 -4.13
N VAL A 85 -1.16 17.41 -4.91
CA VAL A 85 -0.80 17.45 -6.33
C VAL A 85 -0.24 18.81 -6.65
N GLU A 86 0.62 18.86 -7.66
CA GLU A 86 1.21 20.13 -8.08
C GLU A 86 0.26 20.93 -8.95
N ASN A 87 -0.47 20.26 -9.81
CA ASN A 87 -1.37 20.93 -10.75
C ASN A 87 -2.80 20.47 -10.54
N HIS A 88 -3.52 21.20 -9.71
CA HIS A 88 -4.90 20.84 -9.41
C HIS A 88 -5.83 21.09 -10.60
N ASN A 89 -5.40 21.86 -11.59
CA ASN A 89 -6.25 22.18 -12.74
C ASN A 89 -6.51 20.95 -13.63
N GLU A 90 -5.73 19.90 -13.47
CA GLU A 90 -5.94 18.67 -14.24
C GLU A 90 -7.15 17.88 -13.79
N TYR A 91 -7.76 18.24 -12.65
CA TYR A 91 -8.81 17.46 -12.04
C TYR A 91 -10.08 18.27 -11.88
N LYS A 92 -11.22 17.64 -12.13
CA LYS A 92 -12.52 18.28 -11.99
C LYS A 92 -13.41 17.44 -11.08
N GLU A 93 -14.19 18.12 -10.24
CA GLU A 93 -15.15 17.44 -9.38
C GLU A 93 -16.11 16.61 -10.21
N GLY A 94 -16.39 15.41 -9.72
CA GLY A 94 -17.30 14.49 -10.38
C GLY A 94 -16.64 13.50 -11.33
N ASN A 95 -15.40 13.76 -11.75
CA ASN A 95 -14.71 12.84 -12.64
C ASN A 95 -14.26 11.59 -11.86
N GLU A 96 -14.07 10.50 -12.60
CA GLU A 96 -13.53 9.27 -12.03
C GLU A 96 -12.13 9.04 -12.56
N LEU A 97 -11.26 8.57 -11.66
CA LEU A 97 -9.91 8.16 -12.00
C LEU A 97 -9.77 6.68 -11.72
N GLY A 98 -9.15 5.98 -12.63
CA GLY A 98 -8.97 4.54 -12.47
C GLY A 98 -7.58 4.10 -12.85
N LEU A 99 -7.42 2.81 -13.05
CA LEU A 99 -6.13 2.19 -13.33
C LEU A 99 -5.40 2.86 -14.50
N GLU A 100 -6.12 3.45 -15.40
CA GLU A 100 -5.52 4.07 -16.58
C GLU A 100 -4.52 5.18 -16.23
N ILE A 101 -4.60 5.77 -15.04
CA ILE A 101 -3.64 6.81 -14.69
C ILE A 101 -2.23 6.25 -14.52
N PHE A 102 -2.10 4.93 -14.35
CA PHE A 102 -0.80 4.29 -14.20
C PHE A 102 -0.32 3.56 -15.44
N LYS A 103 -1.03 3.69 -16.57
CA LYS A 103 -0.71 2.89 -17.76
C LYS A 103 0.71 3.16 -18.29
N ASP A 104 1.21 4.37 -18.10
CA ASP A 104 2.54 4.73 -18.59
C ASP A 104 3.61 4.60 -17.52
N LYS A 105 3.26 4.12 -16.34
CA LYS A 105 4.22 3.99 -15.26
C LYS A 105 4.88 2.62 -15.28
N ARG A 106 6.12 2.58 -14.84
CA ARG A 106 6.89 1.33 -14.78
C ARG A 106 6.95 0.76 -13.38
N PHE A 107 6.96 1.62 -12.39
CA PHE A 107 7.12 1.24 -10.98
C PHE A 107 6.13 2.01 -10.12
N LEU A 108 5.63 1.35 -9.09
CA LEU A 108 4.68 1.95 -8.15
C LEU A 108 5.14 1.71 -6.72
N ASP A 109 4.73 2.60 -5.84
CA ASP A 109 4.90 2.42 -4.39
C ASP A 109 3.55 2.00 -3.82
N ILE A 110 3.57 0.95 -3.00
CA ILE A 110 2.35 0.39 -2.43
C ILE A 110 2.45 0.45 -0.91
N ARG A 111 1.45 1.05 -0.29
CA ARG A 111 1.39 1.16 1.16
C ARG A 111 0.19 0.38 1.67
N SER A 112 0.42 -0.45 2.67
CA SER A 112 -0.68 -1.16 3.29
C SER A 112 -0.29 -1.58 4.70
N LYS A 113 -1.29 -2.11 5.42
CA LYS A 113 -1.10 -2.51 6.80
C LYS A 113 -0.65 -3.96 6.84
N THR A 114 0.43 -4.23 7.56
CA THR A 114 0.95 -5.59 7.65
C THR A 114 -0.01 -6.49 8.41
N ILE A 115 0.13 -7.79 8.18
CA ILE A 115 -0.68 -8.78 8.91
C ILE A 115 -0.36 -8.68 10.37
N GLY A 116 -1.39 -8.62 11.21
CA GLY A 116 -1.20 -8.62 12.64
C GLY A 116 -0.72 -9.96 13.14
N LYS A 117 0.30 -9.94 13.99
CA LYS A 117 0.86 -11.15 14.58
C LYS A 117 0.43 -11.32 16.03
N GLY A 118 -0.47 -10.47 16.50
CA GLY A 118 -0.88 -10.50 17.88
C GLY A 118 0.15 -9.88 18.78
N PHE A 119 -0.04 -10.05 20.07
CA PHE A 119 0.88 -9.52 21.05
C PHE A 119 2.11 -10.43 21.11
N ALA A 120 3.27 -9.88 20.81
CA ALA A 120 4.50 -10.66 20.77
C ALA A 120 5.39 -10.29 21.93
N GLY A 121 6.06 -11.29 22.48
CA GLY A 121 7.02 -11.05 23.53
C GLY A 121 8.26 -10.35 23.03
N VAL A 122 9.07 -9.88 23.97
CA VAL A 122 10.26 -9.11 23.65
C VAL A 122 11.23 -9.93 22.79
N MET A 123 11.33 -11.21 23.07
CA MET A 123 12.24 -12.08 22.32
C MET A 123 11.91 -12.12 20.84
N LYS A 124 10.63 -12.26 20.51
CA LYS A 124 10.23 -12.40 19.13
C LYS A 124 10.26 -11.07 18.40
N ARG A 125 9.81 -10.03 19.07
CA ARG A 125 9.72 -8.72 18.45
C ARG A 125 11.09 -8.06 18.26
N TRP A 126 11.96 -8.22 19.25
CA TRP A 126 13.24 -7.52 19.28
C TRP A 126 14.43 -8.44 19.12
N ASN A 127 14.17 -9.71 18.86
CA ASN A 127 15.22 -10.71 18.66
C ASN A 127 16.13 -10.84 19.90
N PHE A 128 15.52 -10.77 21.07
CA PHE A 128 16.26 -10.99 22.32
C PHE A 128 16.68 -12.44 22.41
N GLY A 129 17.86 -12.68 22.93
CA GLY A 129 18.24 -14.02 23.28
C GLY A 129 17.49 -14.43 24.53
N GLY A 130 16.71 -15.47 24.46
CA GLY A 130 15.95 -15.92 25.62
C GLY A 130 16.64 -16.99 26.39
N LEU A 131 16.01 -17.41 27.46
CA LEU A 131 16.46 -18.53 28.23
C LEU A 131 16.26 -19.80 27.44
N ARG A 132 17.10 -20.75 27.64
CA ARG A 132 16.96 -22.03 26.96
C ARG A 132 15.72 -22.73 27.45
N ALA A 133 14.90 -23.14 26.52
CA ALA A 133 13.64 -23.81 26.85
C ALA A 133 13.88 -25.24 27.33
N SER A 134 15.03 -25.81 27.02
CA SER A 134 15.29 -27.21 27.27
C SER A 134 15.48 -27.56 28.73
N HIS A 135 15.59 -26.59 29.61
CA HIS A 135 15.91 -26.86 31.01
C HIS A 135 14.77 -26.52 31.95
N GLY A 136 13.55 -26.63 31.45
CA GLY A 136 12.41 -26.46 32.31
C GLY A 136 12.08 -25.04 32.68
N VAL A 137 12.71 -24.08 32.03
CA VAL A 137 12.40 -22.67 32.28
C VAL A 137 11.52 -22.10 31.20
N SER A 138 10.69 -22.92 30.63
CA SER A 138 9.82 -22.48 29.55
C SER A 138 8.83 -21.42 30.02
N VAL A 139 8.48 -21.40 31.27
CA VAL A 139 7.54 -20.42 31.80
C VAL A 139 8.16 -19.03 31.71
N SER A 140 9.42 -18.89 32.03
CA SER A 140 10.10 -17.61 32.00
C SER A 140 10.78 -17.34 30.65
N HIS A 141 10.75 -18.31 29.77
CA HIS A 141 11.41 -18.22 28.48
C HIS A 141 10.95 -17.01 27.69
N ARG A 142 9.69 -16.68 27.77
CA ARG A 142 9.11 -15.59 26.99
C ARG A 142 8.88 -14.34 27.83
N SER A 143 9.34 -14.32 29.06
CA SER A 143 9.14 -13.14 29.88
C SER A 143 10.09 -12.04 29.46
N HIS A 144 9.71 -10.81 29.78
CA HIS A 144 10.62 -9.69 29.60
C HIS A 144 11.76 -9.82 30.58
N GLY A 145 12.86 -9.21 30.24
CA GLY A 145 13.85 -8.94 31.27
C GLY A 145 13.31 -7.87 32.20
N SER A 146 14.09 -7.50 33.18
CA SER A 146 13.69 -6.45 34.10
C SER A 146 13.32 -5.18 33.31
N THR A 147 12.22 -4.55 33.70
CA THR A 147 11.77 -3.33 33.02
C THR A 147 12.44 -2.08 33.62
N GLY A 148 13.37 -2.26 34.53
CA GLY A 148 14.07 -1.14 35.10
C GLY A 148 14.54 -1.48 36.51
N GLN A 149 15.12 -0.53 37.14
CA GLN A 149 15.56 -0.70 38.50
C GLN A 149 14.36 -0.73 39.44
N ARG A 150 14.54 -1.43 40.49
CA ARG A 150 13.47 -1.65 41.43
C ARG A 150 12.87 -0.40 41.98
N GLN A 151 13.68 0.53 42.35
CA GLN A 151 13.20 1.67 43.08
C GLN A 151 13.11 2.92 42.24
N ASP A 152 14.12 3.21 41.50
CA ASP A 152 14.19 4.47 40.82
C ASP A 152 14.90 4.32 39.49
N PRO A 153 14.40 4.90 38.41
CA PRO A 153 13.20 5.73 38.39
C PRO A 153 11.95 4.84 38.37
N GLY A 154 10.91 5.10 38.90
CA GLY A 154 9.75 4.25 38.98
C GLY A 154 9.12 3.94 37.64
N LYS A 155 9.83 4.09 36.54
CA LYS A 155 9.30 3.85 35.22
C LYS A 155 10.38 3.23 34.35
N VAL A 156 9.95 2.66 33.23
CA VAL A 156 10.87 2.02 32.28
C VAL A 156 11.71 3.09 31.60
N PHE A 157 12.99 2.83 31.47
CA PHE A 157 13.89 3.75 30.79
C PHE A 157 13.48 3.88 29.32
N LYS A 158 13.65 5.08 28.80
CA LYS A 158 13.43 5.32 27.40
C LYS A 158 14.36 4.46 26.57
N GLY A 159 13.80 3.78 25.59
CA GLY A 159 14.58 2.88 24.76
C GLY A 159 14.58 1.44 25.22
N LYS A 160 14.06 1.16 26.41
CA LYS A 160 13.94 -0.22 26.87
C LYS A 160 12.99 -0.98 25.95
N LYS A 161 13.41 -2.15 25.50
CA LYS A 161 12.58 -2.93 24.58
C LYS A 161 11.48 -3.65 25.35
N MET A 162 10.27 -3.49 24.92
CA MET A 162 9.09 -4.00 25.60
C MET A 162 8.30 -4.92 24.70
N ALA A 163 7.48 -5.75 25.30
CA ALA A 163 6.52 -6.55 24.54
C ALA A 163 5.50 -5.63 23.87
N GLY A 164 4.97 -6.09 22.75
CA GLY A 164 3.98 -5.32 22.02
C GLY A 164 3.44 -6.12 20.86
N HIS A 165 2.51 -5.53 20.16
CA HIS A 165 1.96 -6.17 18.98
C HIS A 165 2.97 -6.18 17.85
N MET A 166 3.11 -7.35 17.22
CA MET A 166 3.99 -7.50 16.08
C MET A 166 3.14 -7.43 14.81
N GLY A 167 3.60 -6.63 13.85
CA GLY A 167 2.83 -6.43 12.63
C GLY A 167 1.72 -5.43 12.83
N ASP A 168 0.73 -5.49 11.94
CA ASP A 168 -0.44 -4.60 11.99
C ASP A 168 -0.02 -3.12 11.93
N LYS A 169 1.02 -2.84 11.17
CA LYS A 169 1.54 -1.50 10.96
C LYS A 169 1.56 -1.18 9.49
N PHE A 170 1.49 0.09 9.17
CA PHE A 170 1.60 0.50 7.77
C PHE A 170 3.04 0.39 7.31
N ARG A 171 3.21 -0.18 6.14
CA ARG A 171 4.51 -0.31 5.49
C ARG A 171 4.36 0.03 4.03
N THR A 172 5.40 0.62 3.47
CA THR A 172 5.43 0.95 2.05
C THR A 172 6.46 0.10 1.35
N MET A 173 6.03 -0.59 0.30
CA MET A 173 6.95 -1.28 -0.60
C MET A 173 7.25 -0.34 -1.74
N LEU A 174 8.52 0.01 -1.87
CA LEU A 174 8.93 0.99 -2.87
C LEU A 174 9.31 0.30 -4.17
N ASN A 175 9.01 0.97 -5.26
CA ASN A 175 9.52 0.62 -6.58
C ASN A 175 9.14 -0.80 -7.00
N LEU A 176 7.87 -1.14 -6.84
CA LEU A 176 7.37 -2.41 -7.33
C LEU A 176 7.11 -2.32 -8.82
N GLU A 177 7.61 -3.31 -9.54
CA GLU A 177 7.55 -3.33 -11.00
C GLU A 177 6.16 -3.74 -11.47
N ILE A 178 5.60 -2.99 -12.43
CA ILE A 178 4.33 -3.35 -13.03
C ILE A 178 4.59 -4.41 -14.10
N VAL A 179 4.00 -5.58 -13.93
CA VAL A 179 4.13 -6.65 -14.89
C VAL A 179 3.03 -6.55 -15.94
N LYS A 180 1.82 -6.21 -15.52
CA LYS A 180 0.67 -6.23 -16.40
C LYS A 180 -0.42 -5.35 -15.83
N SER A 181 -1.18 -4.67 -16.68
CA SER A 181 -2.36 -3.91 -16.27
C SER A 181 -3.55 -4.35 -17.12
N ASP A 182 -4.59 -4.83 -16.47
CA ASP A 182 -5.81 -5.25 -17.14
C ASP A 182 -6.85 -4.15 -16.93
N LEU A 183 -6.94 -3.26 -17.89
CA LEU A 183 -7.82 -2.09 -17.75
C LEU A 183 -9.30 -2.46 -17.81
N GLU A 184 -9.64 -3.56 -18.46
CA GLU A 184 -11.04 -3.96 -18.54
C GLU A 184 -11.56 -4.43 -17.18
N ASN A 185 -10.74 -5.14 -16.44
CA ASN A 185 -11.14 -5.71 -15.15
C ASN A 185 -10.56 -4.97 -13.96
N ASP A 186 -9.84 -3.89 -14.20
CA ASP A 186 -9.22 -3.05 -13.16
C ASP A 186 -8.24 -3.85 -12.29
N LEU A 187 -7.50 -4.74 -12.91
CA LEU A 187 -6.53 -5.56 -12.20
C LEU A 187 -5.10 -5.11 -12.50
N LEU A 188 -4.32 -5.00 -11.45
CA LEU A 188 -2.92 -4.60 -11.53
C LEU A 188 -2.06 -5.74 -11.03
N TYR A 189 -1.07 -6.14 -11.81
CA TYR A 189 -0.16 -7.24 -11.49
C TYR A 189 1.21 -6.65 -11.20
N LEU A 190 1.63 -6.75 -9.94
CA LEU A 190 2.92 -6.21 -9.50
C LEU A 190 3.86 -7.34 -9.14
N ARG A 191 5.13 -7.20 -9.52
CA ARG A 191 6.12 -8.22 -9.24
C ARG A 191 6.47 -8.23 -7.77
N GLY A 192 6.37 -9.42 -7.15
CA GLY A 192 6.75 -9.60 -5.77
C GLY A 192 5.58 -9.53 -4.80
N SER A 193 5.89 -9.38 -3.54
CA SER A 193 4.91 -9.44 -2.47
C SER A 193 4.58 -8.04 -1.95
N ILE A 194 3.40 -7.94 -1.35
CA ILE A 194 2.89 -6.70 -0.78
C ILE A 194 2.44 -7.00 0.63
N PRO A 195 2.67 -6.07 1.58
CA PRO A 195 2.21 -6.33 2.95
C PRO A 195 0.71 -6.46 3.04
N GLY A 196 0.25 -7.18 4.05
CA GLY A 196 -1.15 -7.33 4.33
C GLY A 196 -1.73 -8.66 3.88
N SER A 197 -2.89 -8.95 4.39
CA SER A 197 -3.59 -10.18 4.08
C SER A 197 -4.38 -10.05 2.80
N LYS A 198 -4.87 -11.20 2.32
CA LYS A 198 -5.81 -11.22 1.22
C LYS A 198 -7.02 -10.36 1.59
N ASN A 199 -7.52 -9.62 0.61
CA ASN A 199 -8.66 -8.70 0.75
C ASN A 199 -8.36 -7.45 1.56
N SER A 200 -7.11 -7.19 1.91
CA SER A 200 -6.76 -5.94 2.59
C SER A 200 -6.74 -4.78 1.60
N THR A 201 -6.89 -3.58 2.15
CA THR A 201 -6.89 -2.35 1.37
C THR A 201 -5.46 -1.86 1.17
N VAL A 202 -5.12 -1.45 -0.04
CA VAL A 202 -3.79 -0.94 -0.34
C VAL A 202 -3.88 0.43 -0.98
N LEU A 203 -2.89 1.27 -0.70
CA LEU A 203 -2.77 2.59 -1.30
C LEU A 203 -1.70 2.51 -2.39
N ILE A 204 -2.05 2.96 -3.59
CA ILE A 204 -1.21 2.82 -4.77
C ILE A 204 -0.79 4.20 -5.23
N ARG A 205 0.50 4.42 -5.36
CA ARG A 205 1.03 5.69 -5.83
C ARG A 205 2.18 5.45 -6.78
N GLU A 206 2.38 6.43 -7.67
CA GLU A 206 3.54 6.45 -8.54
C GLU A 206 4.82 6.43 -7.70
N ALA A 207 5.84 5.70 -8.15
CA ALA A 207 7.11 5.65 -7.42
C ALA A 207 7.70 7.04 -7.29
N VAL A 208 8.07 7.39 -6.06
CA VAL A 208 8.64 8.70 -5.78
C VAL A 208 10.04 8.81 -6.35
N LYS A 209 10.83 7.75 -6.19
CA LYS A 209 12.20 7.74 -6.68
C LYS A 209 12.23 7.40 -8.15
N GLU A 210 13.17 8.02 -8.86
CA GLU A 210 13.39 7.67 -10.24
C GLU A 210 14.11 6.33 -10.31
N VAL A 211 13.50 5.37 -11.01
CA VAL A 211 14.05 4.03 -11.10
C VAL A 211 14.65 3.83 -12.47
N THR A 212 15.94 3.56 -12.52
CA THR A 212 16.67 3.44 -13.79
C THR A 212 16.76 2.01 -14.29
N ARG A 213 16.59 1.02 -13.41
CA ARG A 213 16.68 -0.37 -13.86
C ARG A 213 15.53 -0.68 -14.81
N LYS A 214 15.78 -1.62 -15.71
CA LYS A 214 14.74 -2.03 -16.66
C LYS A 214 13.80 -3.04 -16.03
N THR A 215 12.55 -2.96 -16.44
CA THR A 215 11.57 -3.96 -16.03
C THR A 215 11.83 -5.25 -16.78
N ILE A 216 11.22 -6.33 -16.31
CA ILE A 216 11.42 -7.62 -16.96
C ILE A 216 10.85 -7.62 -18.38
N ASN A 217 9.77 -6.88 -18.60
CA ASN A 217 9.22 -6.74 -19.95
C ASN A 217 10.16 -5.95 -20.86
N GLU A 218 10.77 -4.90 -20.33
CA GLU A 218 11.73 -4.10 -21.12
C GLU A 218 12.94 -4.93 -21.50
N LYS A 219 13.42 -5.77 -20.60
CA LYS A 219 14.55 -6.64 -20.90
C LYS A 219 14.20 -7.62 -22.01
N TYR A 220 13.00 -8.17 -21.99
CA TYR A 220 12.56 -9.08 -23.03
C TYR A 220 12.49 -8.37 -24.40
N GLU A 221 11.93 -7.17 -24.42
CA GLU A 221 11.85 -6.39 -25.64
C GLU A 221 13.24 -6.09 -26.21
N ASP A 222 14.19 -5.77 -25.34
CA ASP A 222 15.58 -5.54 -25.78
C ASP A 222 16.17 -6.80 -26.41
N LYS A 223 15.91 -7.97 -25.83
CA LYS A 223 16.39 -9.21 -26.40
C LYS A 223 15.79 -9.46 -27.79
N LEU A 224 14.49 -9.18 -27.93
CA LEU A 224 13.84 -9.34 -29.23
C LEU A 224 14.43 -8.41 -30.28
N LYS A 225 14.70 -7.17 -29.90
CA LYS A 225 15.30 -6.21 -30.84
C LYS A 225 16.68 -6.67 -31.26
N LYS A 226 17.48 -7.16 -30.33
CA LYS A 226 18.83 -7.65 -30.66
C LYS A 226 18.73 -8.87 -31.58
N ALA A 227 17.82 -9.78 -31.35
CA ALA A 227 17.64 -10.94 -32.20
C ALA A 227 17.21 -10.53 -33.61
N GLN A 228 16.33 -9.56 -33.74
CA GLN A 228 15.91 -9.07 -35.05
C GLN A 228 17.06 -8.37 -35.78
N ALA A 229 17.87 -7.60 -35.09
CA ALA A 229 19.04 -6.97 -35.69
C ALA A 229 20.06 -8.00 -36.14
N ALA A 230 20.26 -9.06 -35.43
CA ALA A 230 21.15 -10.16 -35.81
C ALA A 230 20.64 -10.93 -37.03
N UNK A 231 19.59 -10.91 -37.13
CA UNK A 231 18.98 -11.59 -38.17
C UNK A 231 18.97 -10.86 -39.45
N UNK A 232 19.11 -9.91 -39.25
CA UNK A 232 19.13 -9.06 -40.38
C UNK A 232 20.32 -9.14 -41.10
#